data_6d070d9c4d7eae6d709991da8e085fb1
#
_entry.id   6d070d9c4d7eae6d709991da8e085fb1
#
_cell.length_a   1.000
_cell.length_b   1.000
_cell.length_c   1.000
_cell.angle_alpha   90.00
_cell.angle_beta   90.00
_cell.angle_gamma   90.00
#
_symmetry.space_group_name_H-M   'P 1'
#
loop_
_entity.id
_entity.type
_entity.pdbx_description
1 polymer ?
#
loop_
_entity_poly.entity_id
_entity_poly.type
_entity_poly.pdbx_seq_one_letter_code
_entity_poly.pdbx_strand_id
1 'polypeptide(L)'
;MLAGVRREEDGEKLLAESHHERLRYAVIDITDDTSVRASAELVAHRYGGLRGLVNNAGICLPGPLECIDGEQFRRQLDVNVVGHLSMIRAHLPLLRRSHGRIVNVTSGLGSAAVPFLGAYSAAQFAKEALSDALRRELAPTGVRVSVVAPGAILTPIWTKVSQAGERALADAPPAVADLYRSALQGFLEGNAQQAMASRTTPEDFARTVLRALTDARPRARYWAGADARRMARTARLLPDSLLDRTFRAITAQVGAPAGTDARP
;
A
#
# COMPACT_ATOMS: atom_id res chain seq x y z
N MET A 1 2.84 -22.29 0.35
CA MET A 1 2.66 -20.86 -0.01
C MET A 1 3.64 -20.51 -1.13
N LEU A 2 3.21 -19.73 -2.12
CA LEU A 2 4.08 -19.17 -3.16
C LEU A 2 4.21 -17.67 -2.89
N ALA A 3 5.41 -17.17 -2.64
CA ALA A 3 5.70 -15.77 -2.46
C ALA A 3 6.14 -15.16 -3.80
N GLY A 4 5.47 -14.08 -4.24
CA GLY A 4 5.94 -13.27 -5.35
C GLY A 4 7.02 -12.31 -4.85
N VAL A 5 8.19 -12.34 -5.46
CA VAL A 5 9.28 -11.42 -5.21
C VAL A 5 9.69 -10.74 -6.52
N ARG A 6 10.29 -9.54 -6.43
CA ARG A 6 10.69 -8.83 -7.64
C ARG A 6 12.10 -9.21 -8.13
N ARG A 7 12.94 -9.72 -7.24
CA ARG A 7 14.32 -10.15 -7.54
C ARG A 7 14.56 -11.53 -6.95
N GLU A 8 15.40 -12.32 -7.62
CA GLU A 8 15.82 -13.65 -7.18
C GLU A 8 16.39 -13.63 -5.77
N GLU A 9 17.30 -12.68 -5.50
CA GLU A 9 17.96 -12.50 -4.20
C GLU A 9 16.99 -12.33 -3.03
N ASP A 10 15.87 -11.61 -3.27
CA ASP A 10 14.83 -11.41 -2.26
C ASP A 10 14.11 -12.74 -1.94
N GLY A 11 13.97 -13.61 -2.96
CA GLY A 11 13.38 -14.95 -2.82
C GLY A 11 14.30 -15.92 -2.09
N GLU A 12 15.59 -15.94 -2.42
CA GLU A 12 16.59 -16.76 -1.75
C GLU A 12 16.72 -16.39 -0.28
N LYS A 13 16.80 -15.08 0.02
CA LYS A 13 16.81 -14.57 1.37
C LYS A 13 15.57 -15.00 2.16
N LEU A 14 14.38 -14.89 1.56
CA LEU A 14 13.13 -15.30 2.18
C LEU A 14 13.14 -16.80 2.52
N LEU A 15 13.68 -17.65 1.65
CA LEU A 15 13.79 -19.09 1.93
C LEU A 15 14.81 -19.38 3.02
N ALA A 16 15.95 -18.69 3.03
CA ALA A 16 16.99 -18.87 4.05
C ALA A 16 16.52 -18.47 5.46
N GLU A 17 15.69 -17.43 5.56
CA GLU A 17 15.11 -16.96 6.83
C GLU A 17 13.89 -17.77 7.27
N SER A 18 13.31 -18.57 6.36
CA SER A 18 12.08 -19.32 6.64
C SER A 18 12.36 -20.75 7.04
N HIS A 19 11.75 -21.19 8.13
CA HIS A 19 11.78 -22.60 8.57
C HIS A 19 10.64 -23.43 7.97
N HIS A 20 9.90 -22.92 6.98
CA HIS A 20 8.74 -23.60 6.40
C HIS A 20 9.07 -24.30 5.08
N GLU A 21 9.15 -25.62 5.09
CA GLU A 21 9.41 -26.46 3.92
C GLU A 21 8.42 -26.27 2.76
N ARG A 22 7.23 -25.75 3.04
CA ARG A 22 6.16 -25.51 2.05
C ARG A 22 6.18 -24.10 1.44
N LEU A 23 7.17 -23.26 1.82
CA LEU A 23 7.37 -21.96 1.20
C LEU A 23 8.12 -22.15 -0.12
N ARG A 24 7.68 -21.44 -1.12
CA ARG A 24 8.34 -21.31 -2.43
C ARG A 24 8.23 -19.86 -2.85
N TYR A 25 9.07 -19.42 -3.74
CA TYR A 25 8.96 -18.10 -4.37
C TYR A 25 8.90 -18.20 -5.89
N ALA A 26 8.46 -17.14 -6.52
CA ALA A 26 8.58 -16.89 -7.95
C ALA A 26 8.92 -15.40 -8.15
N VAL A 27 9.76 -15.12 -9.14
CA VAL A 27 10.05 -13.74 -9.54
C VAL A 27 8.87 -13.22 -10.35
N ILE A 28 8.22 -12.19 -9.85
CA ILE A 28 7.01 -11.62 -10.44
C ILE A 28 7.10 -10.10 -10.39
N ASP A 29 7.15 -9.46 -11.56
CA ASP A 29 6.88 -8.04 -11.69
C ASP A 29 5.40 -7.86 -12.08
N ILE A 30 4.63 -7.28 -11.16
CA ILE A 30 3.19 -7.09 -11.37
C ILE A 30 2.86 -6.00 -12.39
N THR A 31 3.85 -5.22 -12.83
CA THR A 31 3.72 -4.21 -13.89
C THR A 31 4.05 -4.75 -15.27
N ASP A 32 4.53 -5.99 -15.36
CA ASP A 32 4.79 -6.71 -16.61
C ASP A 32 3.74 -7.80 -16.83
N ASP A 33 2.89 -7.61 -17.83
CA ASP A 33 1.83 -8.56 -18.18
C ASP A 33 2.36 -9.95 -18.53
N THR A 34 3.59 -10.07 -19.05
CA THR A 34 4.21 -11.38 -19.35
C THR A 34 4.56 -12.10 -18.06
N SER A 35 5.18 -11.40 -17.11
CA SER A 35 5.49 -11.91 -15.78
C SER A 35 4.22 -12.33 -15.02
N VAL A 36 3.17 -11.52 -15.10
CA VAL A 36 1.87 -11.81 -14.48
C VAL A 36 1.24 -13.06 -15.08
N ARG A 37 1.21 -13.22 -16.41
CA ARG A 37 0.68 -14.44 -17.07
C ARG A 37 1.49 -15.67 -16.68
N ALA A 38 2.82 -15.60 -16.76
CA ALA A 38 3.69 -16.71 -16.37
C ALA A 38 3.45 -17.17 -14.94
N SER A 39 3.19 -16.25 -14.02
CA SER A 39 2.86 -16.58 -12.63
C SER A 39 1.55 -17.36 -12.51
N ALA A 40 0.53 -17.03 -13.29
CA ALA A 40 -0.74 -17.75 -13.29
C ALA A 40 -0.61 -19.15 -13.90
N GLU A 41 0.17 -19.29 -14.97
CA GLU A 41 0.49 -20.58 -15.60
C GLU A 41 1.25 -21.48 -14.63
N LEU A 42 2.26 -20.94 -13.94
CA LEU A 42 2.99 -21.65 -12.89
C LEU A 42 2.05 -22.21 -11.82
N VAL A 43 1.14 -21.36 -11.31
CA VAL A 43 0.18 -21.77 -10.29
C VAL A 43 -0.80 -22.80 -10.84
N ALA A 44 -1.27 -22.64 -12.07
CA ALA A 44 -2.17 -23.60 -12.73
C ALA A 44 -1.52 -24.96 -12.87
N HIS A 45 -0.30 -25.01 -13.39
CA HIS A 45 0.43 -26.26 -13.63
C HIS A 45 0.80 -26.96 -12.31
N ARG A 46 1.26 -26.23 -11.33
CA ARG A 46 1.82 -26.81 -10.09
C ARG A 46 0.76 -27.15 -9.05
N TYR A 47 -0.36 -26.41 -9.01
CA TYR A 47 -1.34 -26.50 -7.92
C TYR A 47 -2.78 -26.69 -8.41
N GLY A 48 -3.08 -26.52 -9.68
CA GLY A 48 -4.42 -26.70 -10.27
C GLY A 48 -5.47 -25.68 -9.87
N GLY A 49 -5.27 -24.96 -8.76
CA GLY A 49 -6.18 -23.96 -8.21
C GLY A 49 -5.49 -23.01 -7.24
N LEU A 50 -6.17 -21.93 -6.87
CA LEU A 50 -5.65 -20.92 -5.97
C LEU A 50 -6.66 -20.59 -4.88
N ARG A 51 -6.35 -20.92 -3.62
CA ARG A 51 -7.22 -20.62 -2.48
C ARG A 51 -7.17 -19.19 -2.01
N GLY A 52 -6.07 -18.49 -2.25
CA GLY A 52 -5.92 -17.10 -1.84
C GLY A 52 -4.90 -16.36 -2.65
N LEU A 53 -5.23 -15.13 -3.06
CA LEU A 53 -4.34 -14.17 -3.68
C LEU A 53 -4.21 -12.97 -2.74
N VAL A 54 -2.98 -12.64 -2.34
CA VAL A 54 -2.69 -11.46 -1.52
C VAL A 54 -1.94 -10.45 -2.37
N ASN A 55 -2.59 -9.36 -2.71
CA ASN A 55 -2.01 -8.22 -3.42
C ASN A 55 -1.39 -7.26 -2.41
N ASN A 56 -0.14 -7.51 -2.05
CA ASN A 56 0.62 -6.74 -1.06
C ASN A 56 1.70 -5.85 -1.67
N ALA A 57 2.19 -6.16 -2.87
CA ALA A 57 3.20 -5.34 -3.53
C ALA A 57 2.76 -3.88 -3.62
N GLY A 58 3.69 -2.94 -3.43
CA GLY A 58 3.35 -1.53 -3.48
C GLY A 58 4.55 -0.63 -3.29
N ILE A 59 4.41 0.57 -3.77
CA ILE A 59 5.35 1.69 -3.56
C ILE A 59 4.60 2.85 -2.92
N CYS A 60 5.34 3.74 -2.29
CA CYS A 60 4.84 5.01 -1.79
C CYS A 60 5.76 6.12 -2.28
N LEU A 61 5.22 7.03 -3.08
CA LEU A 61 5.89 8.24 -3.55
C LEU A 61 5.36 9.41 -2.72
N PRO A 62 6.11 9.87 -1.71
CA PRO A 62 5.79 11.08 -0.97
C PRO A 62 6.30 12.30 -1.73
N GLY A 63 5.66 13.41 -1.50
CA GLY A 63 6.06 14.71 -2.03
C GLY A 63 4.85 15.62 -2.22
N PRO A 64 5.08 16.93 -2.33
CA PRO A 64 4.05 17.86 -2.79
C PRO A 64 3.57 17.43 -4.18
N LEU A 65 2.26 17.44 -4.43
CA LEU A 65 1.75 17.04 -5.74
C LEU A 65 2.29 17.91 -6.89
N GLU A 66 2.65 19.15 -6.59
CA GLU A 66 3.31 20.06 -7.53
C GLU A 66 4.72 19.59 -7.94
N CYS A 67 5.40 18.81 -7.08
CA CYS A 67 6.73 18.26 -7.33
C CYS A 67 6.71 16.85 -7.95
N ILE A 68 5.54 16.25 -8.09
CA ILE A 68 5.39 14.89 -8.65
C ILE A 68 5.00 15.00 -10.12
N ASP A 69 5.86 14.55 -11.00
CA ASP A 69 5.58 14.54 -12.42
C ASP A 69 4.57 13.45 -12.83
N GLY A 70 4.09 13.54 -14.09
CA GLY A 70 3.10 12.61 -14.60
C GLY A 70 3.61 11.17 -14.73
N GLU A 71 4.91 10.95 -14.91
CA GLU A 71 5.51 9.61 -15.01
C GLU A 71 5.58 8.97 -13.62
N GLN A 72 6.05 9.70 -12.64
CA GLN A 72 6.08 9.28 -11.23
C GLN A 72 4.67 8.94 -10.73
N PHE A 73 3.68 9.78 -11.07
CA PHE A 73 2.29 9.52 -10.69
C PHE A 73 1.73 8.27 -11.37
N ARG A 74 1.97 8.09 -12.69
CA ARG A 74 1.58 6.85 -13.39
C ARG A 74 2.22 5.63 -12.75
N ARG A 75 3.52 5.67 -12.46
CA ARG A 75 4.23 4.56 -11.79
C ARG A 75 3.61 4.19 -10.45
N GLN A 76 3.17 5.19 -9.66
CA GLN A 76 2.46 4.95 -8.41
C GLN A 76 1.16 4.17 -8.65
N LEU A 77 0.40 4.54 -9.70
CA LEU A 77 -0.84 3.85 -10.07
C LEU A 77 -0.57 2.49 -10.70
N ASP A 78 0.43 2.37 -11.57
CA ASP A 78 0.77 1.12 -12.26
C ASP A 78 1.10 0.02 -11.26
N VAL A 79 1.93 0.30 -10.27
CA VAL A 79 2.27 -0.68 -9.24
C VAL A 79 1.09 -0.93 -8.30
N ASN A 80 0.49 0.12 -7.74
CA ASN A 80 -0.44 -0.06 -6.63
C ASN A 80 -1.88 -0.40 -7.05
N VAL A 81 -2.24 -0.16 -8.31
CA VAL A 81 -3.62 -0.33 -8.81
C VAL A 81 -3.65 -1.27 -10.01
N VAL A 82 -3.01 -0.88 -11.12
CA VAL A 82 -3.07 -1.60 -12.39
C VAL A 82 -2.47 -3.00 -12.25
N GLY A 83 -1.27 -3.12 -11.68
CA GLY A 83 -0.60 -4.40 -11.47
C GLY A 83 -1.40 -5.33 -10.56
N HIS A 84 -2.08 -4.81 -9.54
CA HIS A 84 -2.98 -5.62 -8.71
C HIS A 84 -4.20 -6.12 -9.49
N LEU A 85 -4.78 -5.29 -10.35
CA LEU A 85 -5.87 -5.72 -11.23
C LEU A 85 -5.38 -6.78 -12.22
N SER A 86 -4.20 -6.61 -12.81
CA SER A 86 -3.58 -7.59 -13.72
C SER A 86 -3.39 -8.94 -13.00
N MET A 87 -2.85 -8.95 -11.78
CA MET A 87 -2.72 -10.16 -10.95
C MET A 87 -4.08 -10.81 -10.68
N ILE A 88 -5.09 -10.03 -10.32
CA ILE A 88 -6.44 -10.56 -10.10
C ILE A 88 -6.97 -11.20 -11.37
N ARG A 89 -6.93 -10.50 -12.51
CA ARG A 89 -7.45 -11.00 -13.80
C ARG A 89 -6.80 -12.30 -14.21
N ALA A 90 -5.48 -12.39 -14.13
CA ALA A 90 -4.73 -13.58 -14.53
C ALA A 90 -5.04 -14.80 -13.65
N HIS A 91 -5.23 -14.59 -12.34
CA HIS A 91 -5.45 -15.67 -11.39
C HIS A 91 -6.95 -15.97 -11.13
N LEU A 92 -7.87 -15.16 -11.65
CA LEU A 92 -9.30 -15.30 -11.37
C LEU A 92 -9.89 -16.66 -11.79
N PRO A 93 -9.50 -17.30 -12.92
CA PRO A 93 -9.96 -18.64 -13.24
C PRO A 93 -9.60 -19.69 -12.17
N LEU A 94 -8.39 -19.57 -11.58
CA LEU A 94 -7.92 -20.48 -10.54
C LEU A 94 -8.63 -20.24 -9.20
N LEU A 95 -8.91 -18.97 -8.89
CA LEU A 95 -9.68 -18.56 -7.71
C LEU A 95 -11.13 -19.06 -7.79
N ARG A 96 -11.76 -18.97 -8.96
CA ARG A 96 -13.13 -19.51 -9.17
C ARG A 96 -13.20 -21.02 -8.94
N ARG A 97 -12.24 -21.79 -9.46
CA ARG A 97 -12.19 -23.25 -9.25
C ARG A 97 -12.14 -23.64 -7.77
N SER A 98 -11.51 -22.82 -6.95
CA SER A 98 -11.27 -23.11 -5.53
C SER A 98 -12.24 -22.38 -4.60
N HIS A 99 -13.21 -21.60 -5.11
CA HIS A 99 -13.98 -20.62 -4.34
C HIS A 99 -13.06 -19.79 -3.44
N GLY A 100 -11.97 -19.29 -4.06
CA GLY A 100 -10.84 -18.68 -3.37
C GLY A 100 -11.13 -17.28 -2.86
N ARG A 101 -10.08 -16.65 -2.33
CA ARG A 101 -10.15 -15.31 -1.71
C ARG A 101 -9.13 -14.37 -2.30
N ILE A 102 -9.50 -13.12 -2.45
CA ILE A 102 -8.63 -12.02 -2.81
C ILE A 102 -8.49 -11.12 -1.58
N VAL A 103 -7.26 -10.84 -1.20
CA VAL A 103 -6.94 -9.88 -0.14
C VAL A 103 -6.12 -8.76 -0.77
N ASN A 104 -6.73 -7.59 -0.88
CA ASN A 104 -6.04 -6.38 -1.33
C ASN A 104 -5.52 -5.61 -0.11
N VAL A 105 -4.21 -5.45 -0.04
CA VAL A 105 -3.58 -4.65 1.01
C VAL A 105 -3.62 -3.19 0.56
N THR A 106 -4.35 -2.37 1.30
CA THR A 106 -4.45 -0.92 1.07
C THR A 106 -3.65 -0.15 2.13
N SER A 107 -4.23 0.83 2.76
CA SER A 107 -3.68 1.62 3.85
C SER A 107 -4.83 2.34 4.58
N GLY A 108 -4.59 2.83 5.80
CA GLY A 108 -5.43 3.85 6.41
C GLY A 108 -5.65 5.06 5.49
N LEU A 109 -4.67 5.35 4.62
CA LEU A 109 -4.72 6.42 3.62
C LEU A 109 -5.63 6.13 2.40
N GLY A 110 -6.27 4.98 2.36
CA GLY A 110 -7.42 4.72 1.48
C GLY A 110 -8.73 5.29 2.00
N SER A 111 -8.72 5.92 3.18
CA SER A 111 -9.88 6.56 3.80
C SER A 111 -9.72 8.06 4.01
N ALA A 112 -8.49 8.58 4.07
CA ALA A 112 -8.18 10.00 4.19
C ALA A 112 -6.93 10.33 3.37
N ALA A 113 -6.97 11.41 2.61
CA ALA A 113 -5.79 11.94 1.92
C ALA A 113 -4.99 12.81 2.90
N VAL A 114 -3.68 12.57 2.96
CA VAL A 114 -2.77 13.32 3.83
C VAL A 114 -1.84 14.17 2.95
N PRO A 115 -1.54 15.41 3.33
CA PRO A 115 -0.56 16.23 2.63
C PRO A 115 0.76 15.47 2.42
N PHE A 116 1.41 15.71 1.30
CA PHE A 116 2.66 15.06 0.87
C PHE A 116 2.57 13.55 0.59
N LEU A 117 1.38 12.95 0.74
CA LEU A 117 1.08 11.58 0.32
C LEU A 117 -0.08 11.53 -0.69
N GLY A 118 -0.30 12.60 -1.43
CA GLY A 118 -1.43 12.72 -2.37
C GLY A 118 -1.44 11.65 -3.44
N ALA A 119 -0.31 11.39 -4.10
CA ALA A 119 -0.19 10.35 -5.13
C ALA A 119 -0.44 8.95 -4.55
N TYR A 120 0.11 8.67 -3.38
CA TYR A 120 -0.11 7.40 -2.69
C TYR A 120 -1.57 7.26 -2.23
N SER A 121 -2.15 8.30 -1.63
CA SER A 121 -3.56 8.30 -1.21
C SER A 121 -4.49 8.04 -2.40
N ALA A 122 -4.28 8.72 -3.54
CA ALA A 122 -5.06 8.51 -4.76
C ALA A 122 -5.05 7.04 -5.20
N ALA A 123 -3.87 6.39 -5.20
CA ALA A 123 -3.75 4.97 -5.51
C ALA A 123 -4.49 4.08 -4.50
N GLN A 124 -4.43 4.41 -3.20
CA GLN A 124 -5.10 3.62 -2.17
C GLN A 124 -6.64 3.78 -2.22
N PHE A 125 -7.15 4.98 -2.48
CA PHE A 125 -8.57 5.21 -2.73
C PHE A 125 -9.06 4.44 -3.97
N ALA A 126 -8.30 4.47 -5.06
CA ALA A 126 -8.60 3.69 -6.25
C ALA A 126 -8.68 2.19 -5.95
N LYS A 127 -7.74 1.68 -5.13
CA LYS A 127 -7.71 0.27 -4.72
C LYS A 127 -8.88 -0.12 -3.80
N GLU A 128 -9.33 0.79 -2.93
CA GLU A 128 -10.54 0.59 -2.13
C GLU A 128 -11.79 0.47 -3.02
N ALA A 129 -11.96 1.40 -3.97
CA ALA A 129 -13.07 1.38 -4.92
C ALA A 129 -13.06 0.12 -5.79
N LEU A 130 -11.88 -0.26 -6.33
CA LEU A 130 -11.68 -1.49 -7.08
C LEU A 130 -12.06 -2.73 -6.27
N SER A 131 -11.65 -2.78 -5.00
CA SER A 131 -11.96 -3.90 -4.11
C SER A 131 -13.47 -4.03 -3.84
N ASP A 132 -14.16 -2.91 -3.67
CA ASP A 132 -15.61 -2.90 -3.45
C ASP A 132 -16.38 -3.34 -4.71
N ALA A 133 -15.97 -2.88 -5.90
CA ALA A 133 -16.54 -3.33 -7.17
C ALA A 133 -16.35 -4.84 -7.35
N LEU A 134 -15.11 -5.32 -7.25
CA LEU A 134 -14.78 -6.75 -7.38
C LEU A 134 -15.55 -7.61 -6.37
N ARG A 135 -15.71 -7.17 -5.14
CA ARG A 135 -16.46 -7.90 -4.11
C ARG A 135 -17.92 -8.14 -4.52
N ARG A 136 -18.53 -7.13 -5.13
CA ARG A 136 -19.92 -7.22 -5.62
C ARG A 136 -20.02 -8.06 -6.89
N GLU A 137 -19.15 -7.85 -7.85
CA GLU A 137 -19.11 -8.56 -9.14
C GLU A 137 -18.81 -10.06 -8.98
N LEU A 138 -17.89 -10.40 -8.07
CA LEU A 138 -17.44 -11.77 -7.88
C LEU A 138 -18.30 -12.56 -6.88
N ALA A 139 -19.18 -11.93 -6.13
CA ALA A 139 -20.04 -12.59 -5.15
C ALA A 139 -20.82 -13.81 -5.72
N PRO A 140 -21.41 -13.73 -6.94
CA PRO A 140 -22.12 -14.88 -7.53
C PRO A 140 -21.20 -16.05 -7.88
N THR A 141 -19.89 -15.81 -8.04
CA THR A 141 -18.90 -16.84 -8.40
C THR A 141 -18.31 -17.57 -7.19
N GLY A 142 -18.69 -17.17 -5.97
CA GLY A 142 -18.14 -17.71 -4.73
C GLY A 142 -16.76 -17.18 -4.33
N VAL A 143 -16.11 -16.37 -5.17
CA VAL A 143 -14.84 -15.70 -4.84
C VAL A 143 -15.10 -14.56 -3.87
N ARG A 144 -14.37 -14.53 -2.76
CA ARG A 144 -14.49 -13.50 -1.72
C ARG A 144 -13.38 -12.48 -1.84
N VAL A 145 -13.74 -11.20 -1.71
CA VAL A 145 -12.76 -10.08 -1.75
C VAL A 145 -12.79 -9.33 -0.43
N SER A 146 -11.62 -9.16 0.17
CA SER A 146 -11.41 -8.40 1.40
C SER A 146 -10.29 -7.39 1.23
N VAL A 147 -10.38 -6.30 1.95
CA VAL A 147 -9.31 -5.33 2.10
C VAL A 147 -8.65 -5.53 3.47
N VAL A 148 -7.33 -5.48 3.51
CA VAL A 148 -6.55 -5.30 4.73
C VAL A 148 -5.88 -3.93 4.67
N ALA A 149 -6.26 -3.05 5.60
CA ALA A 149 -5.76 -1.68 5.67
C ALA A 149 -4.85 -1.52 6.90
N PRO A 150 -3.51 -1.55 6.74
CA PRO A 150 -2.57 -1.27 7.80
C PRO A 150 -2.49 0.22 8.12
N GLY A 151 -2.15 0.52 9.38
CA GLY A 151 -1.61 1.78 9.82
C GLY A 151 -0.09 1.84 9.66
N ALA A 152 0.57 2.62 10.51
CA ALA A 152 2.02 2.65 10.56
C ALA A 152 2.54 1.31 11.12
N ILE A 153 3.45 0.68 10.38
CA ILE A 153 4.17 -0.53 10.79
C ILE A 153 5.65 -0.28 10.56
N LEU A 154 6.49 -0.55 11.56
CA LEU A 154 7.93 -0.39 11.40
C LEU A 154 8.48 -1.44 10.43
N THR A 155 8.83 -0.99 9.25
CA THR A 155 9.40 -1.82 8.16
C THR A 155 10.41 -0.99 7.35
N PRO A 156 11.26 -1.60 6.53
CA PRO A 156 12.21 -0.88 5.67
C PRO A 156 11.58 0.07 4.65
N ILE A 157 10.25 0.11 4.53
CA ILE A 157 9.54 1.02 3.62
C ILE A 157 9.81 2.49 3.98
N TRP A 158 9.97 2.81 5.26
CA TRP A 158 10.12 4.18 5.72
C TRP A 158 11.40 4.84 5.23
N THR A 159 12.50 4.09 5.17
CA THR A 159 13.76 4.57 4.56
C THR A 159 13.56 4.88 3.08
N LYS A 160 12.84 4.00 2.36
CA LYS A 160 12.54 4.21 0.93
C LYS A 160 11.63 5.41 0.71
N VAL A 161 10.66 5.64 1.62
CA VAL A 161 9.76 6.79 1.58
C VAL A 161 10.55 8.09 1.78
N SER A 162 11.44 8.17 2.79
CA SER A 162 12.27 9.37 3.00
C SER A 162 13.13 9.67 1.77
N GLN A 163 13.85 8.68 1.25
CA GLN A 163 14.67 8.84 0.04
C GLN A 163 13.86 9.27 -1.20
N ALA A 164 12.62 8.77 -1.35
CA ALA A 164 11.76 9.14 -2.45
C ALA A 164 11.25 10.59 -2.32
N GLY A 165 10.97 11.05 -1.09
CA GLY A 165 10.59 12.43 -0.83
C GLY A 165 11.72 13.43 -1.12
N GLU A 166 12.96 13.08 -0.73
CA GLU A 166 14.14 13.89 -1.03
C GLU A 166 14.36 13.99 -2.55
N ARG A 167 14.19 12.89 -3.29
CA ARG A 167 14.29 12.90 -4.76
C ARG A 167 13.19 13.76 -5.38
N ALA A 168 11.96 13.70 -4.92
CA ALA A 168 10.86 14.50 -5.45
C ALA A 168 11.14 16.00 -5.35
N LEU A 169 11.84 16.46 -4.27
CA LEU A 169 12.30 17.83 -4.18
C LEU A 169 13.52 18.13 -5.07
N ALA A 170 14.43 17.16 -5.20
CA ALA A 170 15.63 17.34 -6.03
C ALA A 170 15.30 17.45 -7.52
N ASP A 171 14.28 16.70 -7.97
CA ASP A 171 13.82 16.68 -9.36
C ASP A 171 12.91 17.88 -9.70
N ALA A 172 12.37 18.59 -8.70
CA ALA A 172 11.51 19.75 -8.90
C ALA A 172 12.30 21.02 -9.20
N PRO A 173 11.70 22.04 -9.88
CA PRO A 173 12.31 23.34 -10.05
C PRO A 173 12.71 23.93 -8.69
N PRO A 174 13.92 24.53 -8.55
CA PRO A 174 14.43 25.00 -7.25
C PRO A 174 13.46 25.93 -6.50
N ALA A 175 12.84 26.88 -7.20
CA ALA A 175 11.88 27.79 -6.59
C ALA A 175 10.65 27.08 -6.00
N VAL A 176 10.20 25.98 -6.61
CA VAL A 176 9.08 25.15 -6.10
C VAL A 176 9.55 24.28 -4.95
N ALA A 177 10.73 23.63 -5.10
CA ALA A 177 11.30 22.81 -4.05
C ALA A 177 11.50 23.59 -2.74
N ASP A 178 11.97 24.85 -2.81
CA ASP A 178 12.22 25.69 -1.65
C ASP A 178 10.93 26.05 -0.88
N LEU A 179 9.79 26.16 -1.57
CA LEU A 179 8.49 26.38 -0.90
C LEU A 179 8.12 25.24 0.05
N TYR A 180 8.48 24.01 -0.30
CA TYR A 180 8.01 22.81 0.40
C TYR A 180 9.07 22.13 1.27
N ARG A 181 10.34 22.49 1.13
CA ARG A 181 11.47 21.80 1.74
C ARG A 181 11.30 21.58 3.24
N SER A 182 11.10 22.65 3.99
CA SER A 182 10.97 22.57 5.45
C SER A 182 9.76 21.75 5.89
N ALA A 183 8.61 21.98 5.26
CA ALA A 183 7.38 21.27 5.59
C ALA A 183 7.46 19.78 5.25
N LEU A 184 8.05 19.41 4.10
CA LEU A 184 8.22 18.02 3.72
C LEU A 184 9.23 17.29 4.63
N GLN A 185 10.34 17.93 4.98
CA GLN A 185 11.31 17.35 5.92
C GLN A 185 10.67 17.06 7.27
N GLY A 186 9.99 18.03 7.87
CA GLY A 186 9.27 17.84 9.13
C GLY A 186 8.20 16.72 9.04
N PHE A 187 7.52 16.62 7.90
CA PHE A 187 6.56 15.54 7.65
C PHE A 187 7.23 14.16 7.58
N LEU A 188 8.35 14.03 6.88
CA LEU A 188 9.08 12.76 6.76
C LEU A 188 9.63 12.30 8.10
N GLU A 189 10.19 13.22 8.89
CA GLU A 189 10.67 12.95 10.25
C GLU A 189 9.53 12.52 11.17
N GLY A 190 8.40 13.23 11.15
CA GLY A 190 7.21 12.89 11.92
C GLY A 190 6.66 11.52 11.58
N ASN A 191 6.63 11.15 10.29
CA ASN A 191 6.23 9.82 9.85
C ASN A 191 7.19 8.73 10.34
N ALA A 192 8.49 8.97 10.27
CA ALA A 192 9.49 8.02 10.77
C ALA A 192 9.34 7.80 12.29
N GLN A 193 9.15 8.88 13.04
CA GLN A 193 8.88 8.82 14.50
C GLN A 193 7.57 8.06 14.79
N GLN A 194 6.50 8.32 14.05
CA GLN A 194 5.23 7.59 14.20
C GLN A 194 5.40 6.10 13.90
N ALA A 195 6.20 5.74 12.90
CA ALA A 195 6.48 4.35 12.58
C ALA A 195 7.27 3.64 13.70
N MET A 196 8.27 4.33 14.27
CA MET A 196 9.05 3.80 15.41
C MET A 196 8.18 3.65 16.67
N ALA A 197 7.23 4.56 16.89
CA ALA A 197 6.31 4.50 18.02
C ALA A 197 5.14 3.53 17.80
N SER A 198 5.02 2.93 16.61
CA SER A 198 3.93 2.01 16.31
C SER A 198 4.01 0.75 17.15
N ARG A 199 2.85 0.37 17.71
CA ARG A 199 2.69 -0.91 18.42
C ARG A 199 2.25 -2.05 17.51
N THR A 200 1.97 -1.77 16.24
CA THR A 200 1.55 -2.78 15.26
C THR A 200 2.78 -3.38 14.61
N THR A 201 2.96 -4.68 14.80
CA THR A 201 4.11 -5.41 14.26
C THR A 201 3.80 -6.00 12.88
N PRO A 202 4.82 -6.40 12.08
CA PRO A 202 4.63 -7.17 10.86
C PRO A 202 3.84 -8.47 11.09
N GLU A 203 4.00 -9.11 12.26
CA GLU A 203 3.28 -10.32 12.65
C GLU A 203 1.79 -10.04 12.91
N ASP A 204 1.44 -8.89 13.51
CA ASP A 204 0.05 -8.46 13.69
C ASP A 204 -0.63 -8.24 12.34
N PHE A 205 0.10 -7.64 11.40
CA PHE A 205 -0.35 -7.49 10.03
C PHE A 205 -0.56 -8.84 9.35
N ALA A 206 0.43 -9.73 9.43
CA ALA A 206 0.34 -11.07 8.84
C ALA A 206 -0.83 -11.87 9.43
N ARG A 207 -1.06 -11.81 10.75
CA ARG A 207 -2.25 -12.41 11.38
C ARG A 207 -3.56 -11.82 10.84
N THR A 208 -3.58 -10.52 10.57
CA THR A 208 -4.77 -9.87 9.99
C THR A 208 -5.03 -10.34 8.56
N VAL A 209 -3.99 -10.49 7.75
CA VAL A 209 -4.07 -11.08 6.40
C VAL A 209 -4.54 -12.53 6.47
N LEU A 210 -3.98 -13.33 7.40
CA LEU A 210 -4.38 -14.72 7.60
C LEU A 210 -5.86 -14.82 7.94
N ARG A 211 -6.38 -13.97 8.82
CA ARG A 211 -7.81 -13.91 9.13
C ARG A 211 -8.65 -13.59 7.90
N ALA A 212 -8.25 -12.65 7.08
CA ALA A 212 -8.97 -12.33 5.84
C ALA A 212 -9.02 -13.54 4.89
N LEU A 213 -7.96 -14.37 4.90
CA LEU A 213 -7.88 -15.60 4.12
C LEU A 213 -8.63 -16.79 4.73
N THR A 214 -8.88 -16.84 6.05
CA THR A 214 -9.33 -18.07 6.74
C THR A 214 -10.63 -17.91 7.52
N ASP A 215 -11.05 -16.70 7.91
CA ASP A 215 -12.32 -16.50 8.64
C ASP A 215 -13.49 -17.15 7.88
N ALA A 216 -14.33 -17.91 8.56
CA ALA A 216 -15.50 -18.59 7.95
C ALA A 216 -16.44 -17.57 7.25
N ARG A 217 -16.56 -16.38 7.82
CA ARG A 217 -17.33 -15.26 7.25
C ARG A 217 -16.40 -14.05 7.10
N PRO A 218 -15.65 -13.94 5.98
CA PRO A 218 -14.70 -12.85 5.80
C PRO A 218 -15.41 -11.51 5.75
N ARG A 219 -14.81 -10.53 6.40
CA ARG A 219 -15.28 -9.13 6.40
C ARG A 219 -14.81 -8.45 5.11
N ALA A 220 -15.54 -7.42 4.68
CA ALA A 220 -15.11 -6.59 3.56
C ALA A 220 -13.79 -5.85 3.88
N ARG A 221 -13.59 -5.43 5.14
CA ARG A 221 -12.40 -4.69 5.60
C ARG A 221 -11.88 -5.21 6.94
N TYR A 222 -10.56 -5.33 7.02
CA TYR A 222 -9.79 -5.63 8.22
C TYR A 222 -8.78 -4.50 8.44
N TRP A 223 -8.69 -4.01 9.65
CA TRP A 223 -7.77 -2.96 10.05
C TRP A 223 -6.60 -3.58 10.80
N ALA A 224 -5.37 -3.37 10.33
CA ALA A 224 -4.17 -3.75 11.05
C ALA A 224 -3.55 -2.51 11.70
N GLY A 225 -3.86 -2.32 12.97
CA GLY A 225 -3.50 -1.15 13.77
C GLY A 225 -4.71 -0.33 14.21
N ALA A 226 -4.60 0.27 15.39
CA ALA A 226 -5.63 1.13 15.95
C ALA A 226 -5.67 2.50 15.25
N ASP A 227 -4.53 2.96 14.78
CA ASP A 227 -4.33 4.20 14.03
C ASP A 227 -5.09 4.19 12.70
N ALA A 228 -4.95 3.13 11.89
CA ALA A 228 -5.71 2.96 10.64
C ALA A 228 -7.21 2.97 10.89
N ARG A 229 -7.68 2.24 11.92
CA ARG A 229 -9.09 2.21 12.28
C ARG A 229 -9.60 3.58 12.73
N ARG A 230 -8.79 4.31 13.51
CA ARG A 230 -9.12 5.66 13.98
C ARG A 230 -9.22 6.61 12.79
N MET A 231 -8.22 6.62 11.91
CA MET A 231 -8.20 7.46 10.71
C MET A 231 -9.45 7.24 9.86
N ALA A 232 -9.79 5.99 9.56
CA ALA A 232 -10.98 5.66 8.77
C ALA A 232 -12.29 6.11 9.42
N ARG A 233 -12.40 6.00 10.75
CA ARG A 233 -13.58 6.50 11.48
C ARG A 233 -13.65 8.01 11.44
N THR A 234 -12.53 8.68 11.70
CA THR A 234 -12.43 10.14 11.68
C THR A 234 -12.80 10.69 10.31
N ALA A 235 -12.20 10.15 9.24
CA ALA A 235 -12.49 10.56 7.86
C ALA A 235 -13.95 10.34 7.45
N ARG A 236 -14.62 9.36 8.03
CA ARG A 236 -16.03 9.08 7.71
C ARG A 236 -17.02 9.95 8.49
N LEU A 237 -16.63 10.44 9.66
CA LEU A 237 -17.53 11.12 10.60
C LEU A 237 -17.34 12.63 10.62
N LEU A 238 -16.12 13.11 10.32
CA LEU A 238 -15.84 14.54 10.33
C LEU A 238 -16.12 15.16 8.95
N PRO A 239 -16.70 16.35 8.91
CA PRO A 239 -16.75 17.16 7.70
C PRO A 239 -15.34 17.59 7.27
N ASP A 240 -15.14 17.85 5.97
CA ASP A 240 -13.84 18.17 5.37
C ASP A 240 -13.12 19.32 6.08
N SER A 241 -13.87 20.36 6.49
CA SER A 241 -13.30 21.51 7.19
C SER A 241 -12.65 21.16 8.54
N LEU A 242 -13.15 20.13 9.22
CA LEU A 242 -12.54 19.65 10.48
C LEU A 242 -11.36 18.72 10.19
N LEU A 243 -11.45 17.91 9.15
CA LEU A 243 -10.32 17.09 8.66
C LEU A 243 -9.15 18.00 8.27
N ASP A 244 -9.40 19.04 7.49
CA ASP A 244 -8.37 20.01 7.07
C ASP A 244 -7.68 20.64 8.27
N ARG A 245 -8.43 20.94 9.35
CA ARG A 245 -7.83 21.45 10.59
C ARG A 245 -6.88 20.45 11.23
N THR A 246 -7.13 19.15 11.14
CA THR A 246 -6.23 18.12 11.71
C THR A 246 -4.91 18.02 10.93
N PHE A 247 -4.92 18.35 9.63
CA PHE A 247 -3.72 18.29 8.79
C PHE A 247 -3.00 19.64 8.63
N ARG A 248 -3.57 20.73 9.15
CA ARG A 248 -3.01 22.09 9.00
C ARG A 248 -1.59 22.22 9.53
N ALA A 249 -1.26 21.52 10.62
CA ALA A 249 0.08 21.53 11.20
C ALA A 249 1.15 20.97 10.24
N ILE A 250 0.78 20.00 9.38
CA ILE A 250 1.70 19.38 8.42
C ILE A 250 2.15 20.39 7.36
N THR A 251 1.28 21.31 6.98
CA THR A 251 1.55 22.30 5.92
C THR A 251 1.91 23.68 6.46
N ALA A 252 2.00 23.86 7.77
CA ALA A 252 2.20 25.15 8.39
C ALA A 252 3.51 25.85 7.99
N GLN A 253 4.51 25.10 7.56
CA GLN A 253 5.83 25.63 7.14
C GLN A 253 5.97 25.76 5.62
N VAL A 254 4.93 25.51 4.83
CA VAL A 254 4.99 25.72 3.38
C VAL A 254 5.16 27.21 3.09
N GLY A 255 6.17 27.57 2.29
CA GLY A 255 6.51 28.95 1.98
C GLY A 255 7.25 29.72 3.08
N ALA A 256 7.59 29.09 4.19
CA ALA A 256 8.45 29.70 5.20
C ALA A 256 9.90 29.74 4.70
N PRO A 257 10.62 30.88 4.90
CA PRO A 257 12.03 30.95 4.52
C PRO A 257 12.85 29.91 5.29
N ALA A 258 13.79 29.28 4.61
CA ALA A 258 14.70 28.32 5.23
C ALA A 258 15.50 29.03 6.33
N GLY A 259 15.28 28.65 7.60
CA GLY A 259 16.07 29.18 8.73
C GLY A 259 15.30 29.91 9.82
N THR A 260 13.99 30.03 9.78
CA THR A 260 13.22 30.47 10.96
C THR A 260 12.95 29.26 11.87
N ASP A 261 13.91 28.97 12.74
CA ASP A 261 13.67 28.15 13.94
C ASP A 261 12.46 28.75 14.69
N ALA A 262 11.35 28.10 14.62
CA ALA A 262 10.23 28.35 15.52
C ALA A 262 10.66 27.90 16.92
N ARG A 263 11.21 28.86 17.70
CA ARG A 263 11.36 28.67 19.14
C ARG A 263 9.99 28.63 19.80
N PRO A 264 9.88 27.85 20.88
CA PRO A 264 8.62 27.37 21.49
C PRO A 264 7.73 28.49 21.99
#